data_daae145b3cece48bed57b9b135f1e22d
#
_entry.id   daae145b3cece48bed57b9b135f1e22d
#
_cell.length_a   1.000
_cell.length_b   1.000
_cell.length_c   1.000
_cell.angle_alpha   90.00
_cell.angle_beta   90.00
_cell.angle_gamma   90.00
#
_symmetry.space_group_name_H-M   'P 1'
#
loop_
_entity.id
_entity.type
_entity.pdbx_description
1 polymer ?
#
loop_
_entity_poly.entity_id
_entity_poly.type
_entity_poly.pdbx_seq_one_letter_code
_entity_poly.pdbx_strand_id
1 'polypeptide(L)'
;IGTGFNDDPLWLIAGTAAYLRETGDWSILEEQVPFDNDAAKAQPLMEHLRRSFNFTCTHLGPHGLPLIGRADWNDCLNLNCFSEHPGESFQITGPSEGPVAESVFIAGMFVKYGHEYAELCDHLGLDTEASAARQSIDAVEQAVLTAGWDGAWFRRAYDAFGNPIGSKECAEGQIFIEPQGMCVMAGIGRETGQAAQALASVEERLDTKYGVVLLQPAYTGYQLNLGEISSYPPGYKENAGIFCHNN
;
A
#
# COMPACT_ATOMS: atom_id res chain seq x y z
N ILE A 1 12.88 4.70 8.95
CA ILE A 1 12.31 4.76 7.60
C ILE A 1 12.32 6.23 7.21
N GLY A 2 13.34 6.62 6.41
CA GLY A 2 13.64 8.04 6.17
C GLY A 2 12.95 8.64 4.95
N THR A 3 12.38 7.82 4.06
CA THR A 3 11.77 8.28 2.80
C THR A 3 10.38 8.88 3.02
N GLY A 4 9.63 8.40 4.01
CA GLY A 4 8.25 8.76 4.25
C GLY A 4 7.25 8.02 3.36
N PHE A 5 7.70 7.09 2.51
CA PHE A 5 6.86 6.18 1.74
C PHE A 5 6.56 4.96 2.63
N ASN A 6 5.31 4.83 3.05
CA ASN A 6 4.98 3.87 4.10
C ASN A 6 4.76 2.43 3.60
N ASP A 7 4.83 2.20 2.31
CA ASP A 7 4.90 0.86 1.70
C ASP A 7 6.34 0.28 1.69
N ASP A 8 7.39 1.13 1.68
CA ASP A 8 8.80 0.73 1.63
C ASP A 8 9.15 -0.40 2.60
N PRO A 9 8.74 -0.36 3.88
CA PRO A 9 9.05 -1.42 4.84
C PRO A 9 8.52 -2.79 4.44
N LEU A 10 7.38 -2.85 3.79
CA LEU A 10 6.71 -4.10 3.42
C LEU A 10 7.39 -4.81 2.26
N TRP A 11 8.05 -4.05 1.36
CA TRP A 11 8.85 -4.62 0.28
C TRP A 11 10.04 -5.42 0.78
N LEU A 12 10.63 -5.04 1.93
CA LEU A 12 11.70 -5.81 2.55
C LEU A 12 11.20 -7.21 2.98
N ILE A 13 10.02 -7.30 3.58
CA ILE A 13 9.42 -8.56 3.97
C ILE A 13 9.14 -9.41 2.71
N ALA A 14 8.53 -8.81 1.69
CA ALA A 14 8.24 -9.47 0.42
C ALA A 14 9.50 -10.05 -0.23
N GLY A 15 10.57 -9.25 -0.34
CA GLY A 15 11.83 -9.66 -0.94
C GLY A 15 12.53 -10.78 -0.16
N THR A 16 12.55 -10.67 1.17
CA THR A 16 13.15 -11.71 2.02
C THR A 16 12.37 -13.01 1.96
N ALA A 17 11.04 -12.97 2.03
CA ALA A 17 10.21 -14.16 1.91
C ALA A 17 10.36 -14.84 0.53
N ALA A 18 10.44 -14.04 -0.54
CA ALA A 18 10.69 -14.56 -1.89
C ALA A 18 12.08 -15.23 -1.99
N TYR A 19 13.12 -14.62 -1.42
CA TYR A 19 14.47 -15.19 -1.36
C TYR A 19 14.47 -16.52 -0.62
N LEU A 20 13.84 -16.60 0.53
CA LEU A 20 13.77 -17.83 1.34
C LEU A 20 13.01 -18.95 0.62
N ARG A 21 11.92 -18.64 -0.07
CA ARG A 21 11.18 -19.63 -0.87
C ARG A 21 11.99 -20.19 -2.02
N GLU A 22 12.81 -19.35 -2.65
CA GLU A 22 13.62 -19.77 -3.81
C GLU A 22 14.88 -20.53 -3.38
N THR A 23 15.55 -20.12 -2.31
CA THR A 23 16.87 -20.64 -1.94
C THR A 23 16.86 -21.63 -0.79
N GLY A 24 15.89 -21.54 0.13
CA GLY A 24 15.91 -22.26 1.40
C GLY A 24 17.02 -21.81 2.35
N ASP A 25 17.69 -20.69 2.07
CA ASP A 25 18.81 -20.20 2.87
C ASP A 25 18.32 -19.33 4.04
N TRP A 26 17.98 -19.98 5.14
CA TRP A 26 17.55 -19.31 6.37
C TRP A 26 18.64 -18.51 7.07
N SER A 27 19.91 -18.76 6.74
CA SER A 27 21.04 -18.04 7.37
C SER A 27 21.02 -16.54 7.03
N ILE A 28 20.36 -16.14 5.95
CA ILE A 28 20.17 -14.74 5.57
C ILE A 28 19.53 -13.91 6.69
N LEU A 29 18.69 -14.49 7.53
CA LEU A 29 18.02 -13.78 8.64
C LEU A 29 19.00 -13.34 9.75
N GLU A 30 20.17 -13.98 9.84
CA GLU A 30 21.21 -13.67 10.81
C GLU A 30 22.25 -12.66 10.28
N GLU A 31 22.20 -12.36 8.96
CA GLU A 31 23.10 -11.39 8.33
C GLU A 31 23.01 -10.03 9.00
N GLN A 32 24.18 -9.48 9.36
CA GLN A 32 24.30 -8.20 10.04
C GLN A 32 24.19 -7.04 9.05
N VAL A 33 23.06 -6.36 9.06
CA VAL A 33 22.77 -5.24 8.16
C VAL A 33 22.78 -3.93 8.96
N PRO A 34 23.56 -2.92 8.58
CA PRO A 34 23.62 -1.66 9.29
C PRO A 34 22.38 -0.81 9.02
N PHE A 35 21.84 -0.17 10.08
CA PHE A 35 20.91 0.94 9.91
C PHE A 35 21.66 2.21 9.52
N ASP A 36 21.11 3.01 8.62
CA ASP A 36 21.63 4.30 8.17
C ASP A 36 23.09 4.24 7.62
N ASN A 37 23.51 3.10 7.09
CA ASN A 37 24.89 2.80 6.68
C ASN A 37 25.92 2.95 7.82
N ASP A 38 25.49 2.90 9.08
CA ASP A 38 26.35 2.96 10.27
C ASP A 38 26.62 1.54 10.79
N ALA A 39 27.83 1.05 10.57
CA ALA A 39 28.25 -0.29 10.98
C ALA A 39 28.07 -0.56 12.49
N ALA A 40 28.12 0.50 13.33
CA ALA A 40 27.88 0.36 14.77
C ALA A 40 26.41 0.06 15.12
N LYS A 41 25.51 0.28 14.17
CA LYS A 41 24.06 0.00 14.30
C LYS A 41 23.63 -1.26 13.55
N ALA A 42 24.56 -2.13 13.17
CA ALA A 42 24.23 -3.36 12.50
C ALA A 42 23.38 -4.26 13.40
N GLN A 43 22.35 -4.85 12.83
CA GLN A 43 21.45 -5.80 13.45
C GLN A 43 21.15 -6.94 12.48
N PRO A 44 20.73 -8.12 12.97
CA PRO A 44 20.28 -9.20 12.08
C PRO A 44 19.16 -8.74 11.15
N LEU A 45 19.12 -9.27 9.92
CA LEU A 45 18.05 -8.97 8.97
C LEU A 45 16.66 -9.23 9.59
N MET A 46 16.50 -10.26 10.42
CA MET A 46 15.23 -10.53 11.12
C MET A 46 14.76 -9.33 11.97
N GLU A 47 15.68 -8.57 12.59
CA GLU A 47 15.31 -7.37 13.34
C GLU A 47 14.83 -6.24 12.40
N HIS A 48 15.36 -6.14 11.18
CA HIS A 48 14.85 -5.22 10.17
C HIS A 48 13.43 -5.61 9.74
N LEU A 49 13.15 -6.91 9.54
CA LEU A 49 11.79 -7.39 9.22
C LEU A 49 10.81 -7.08 10.35
N ARG A 50 11.22 -7.32 11.60
CA ARG A 50 10.42 -7.02 12.80
C ARG A 50 10.06 -5.53 12.87
N ARG A 51 11.02 -4.65 12.64
CA ARG A 51 10.77 -3.20 12.62
C ARG A 51 9.90 -2.78 11.46
N SER A 52 10.08 -3.39 10.30
CA SER A 52 9.26 -3.15 9.11
C SER A 52 7.79 -3.50 9.36
N PHE A 53 7.53 -4.68 9.92
CA PHE A 53 6.17 -5.10 10.28
C PHE A 53 5.54 -4.19 11.34
N ASN A 54 6.27 -3.96 12.45
CA ASN A 54 5.78 -3.14 13.57
C ASN A 54 5.60 -1.67 13.19
N PHE A 55 6.33 -1.16 12.20
CA PHE A 55 6.12 0.21 11.71
C PHE A 55 4.68 0.37 11.22
N THR A 56 4.21 -0.51 10.35
CA THR A 56 2.82 -0.44 9.87
C THR A 56 1.81 -0.62 11.00
N CYS A 57 2.03 -1.56 11.93
CA CYS A 57 1.15 -1.75 13.10
C CYS A 57 0.96 -0.49 13.96
N THR A 58 1.99 0.37 14.01
CA THR A 58 1.98 1.59 14.83
C THR A 58 1.60 2.85 14.06
N HIS A 59 1.41 2.74 12.74
CA HIS A 59 1.07 3.84 11.84
C HIS A 59 -0.27 3.58 11.15
N LEU A 60 -1.32 3.47 11.95
CA LEU A 60 -2.70 3.32 11.47
C LEU A 60 -3.45 4.63 11.63
N GLY A 61 -4.32 4.92 10.67
CA GLY A 61 -5.18 6.08 10.67
C GLY A 61 -6.56 5.84 11.31
N PRO A 62 -7.48 6.80 11.18
CA PRO A 62 -8.78 6.77 11.85
C PRO A 62 -9.67 5.58 11.50
N HIS A 63 -9.50 4.99 10.31
CA HIS A 63 -10.29 3.83 9.85
C HIS A 63 -9.61 2.49 10.15
N GLY A 64 -8.45 2.50 10.84
CA GLY A 64 -7.66 1.29 11.08
C GLY A 64 -6.88 0.82 9.85
N LEU A 65 -6.76 1.65 8.82
CA LEU A 65 -5.95 1.42 7.65
C LEU A 65 -4.55 2.04 7.84
N PRO A 66 -3.50 1.51 7.20
CA PRO A 66 -2.16 2.10 7.28
C PRO A 66 -2.12 3.53 6.73
N LEU A 67 -1.41 4.41 7.46
CA LEU A 67 -1.12 5.76 7.00
C LEU A 67 -0.25 5.71 5.74
N ILE A 68 -0.58 6.55 4.75
CA ILE A 68 0.16 6.59 3.48
C ILE A 68 1.54 7.26 3.60
N GLY A 69 1.71 8.17 4.59
CA GLY A 69 2.90 8.99 4.69
C GLY A 69 2.96 10.03 3.57
N ARG A 70 4.11 10.14 2.91
CA ARG A 70 4.32 11.04 1.77
C ARG A 70 3.59 10.55 0.52
N ALA A 71 3.71 9.25 0.25
CA ALA A 71 3.03 8.51 -0.81
C ALA A 71 3.17 7.00 -0.53
N ASP A 72 2.65 6.17 -1.39
CA ASP A 72 2.92 4.74 -1.49
C ASP A 72 3.55 4.42 -2.86
N TRP A 73 3.42 3.20 -3.37
CA TRP A 73 3.89 2.80 -4.70
C TRP A 73 3.56 3.82 -5.80
N ASN A 74 2.43 4.51 -5.69
CA ASN A 74 2.09 5.63 -6.56
C ASN A 74 2.66 6.92 -5.97
N ASP A 75 3.91 7.20 -6.27
CA ASP A 75 4.67 8.36 -5.78
C ASP A 75 3.96 9.70 -5.98
N CYS A 76 3.06 9.75 -6.95
CA CYS A 76 2.36 10.97 -7.34
C CYS A 76 1.04 11.19 -6.60
N LEU A 77 0.60 10.24 -5.76
CA LEU A 77 -0.57 10.38 -4.90
C LEU A 77 -0.14 10.98 -3.54
N ASN A 78 -0.12 12.31 -3.45
CA ASN A 78 0.50 13.04 -2.35
C ASN A 78 -0.55 13.65 -1.41
N LEU A 79 -1.20 12.82 -0.61
CA LEU A 79 -2.38 13.19 0.18
C LEU A 79 -2.09 14.11 1.38
N ASN A 80 -0.83 14.36 1.71
CA ASN A 80 -0.39 15.17 2.84
C ASN A 80 0.43 16.41 2.43
N CYS A 81 0.62 16.69 1.15
CA CYS A 81 1.57 17.70 0.69
C CYS A 81 0.96 19.11 0.54
N PHE A 82 -0.16 19.24 -0.14
CA PHE A 82 -0.89 20.50 -0.38
C PHE A 82 -0.07 21.62 -1.03
N SER A 83 0.90 21.29 -1.92
CA SER A 83 1.65 22.30 -2.67
C SER A 83 0.80 22.90 -3.78
N GLU A 84 0.85 24.23 -3.94
CA GLU A 84 0.25 24.91 -5.10
C GLU A 84 1.01 24.63 -6.40
N HIS A 85 2.22 24.09 -6.31
CA HIS A 85 3.06 23.71 -7.43
C HIS A 85 3.12 22.19 -7.57
N PRO A 86 2.49 21.61 -8.59
CA PRO A 86 2.39 20.14 -8.75
C PRO A 86 3.73 19.42 -8.67
N GLY A 87 4.77 19.92 -9.32
CA GLY A 87 6.10 19.31 -9.32
C GLY A 87 6.83 19.33 -7.97
N GLU A 88 6.33 20.07 -6.98
CA GLU A 88 6.86 20.07 -5.61
C GLU A 88 6.17 19.03 -4.72
N SER A 89 4.98 18.57 -5.09
CA SER A 89 4.18 17.64 -4.30
C SER A 89 4.88 16.31 -4.12
N PHE A 90 5.59 15.88 -5.14
CA PHE A 90 6.10 14.54 -5.29
C PHE A 90 7.23 14.17 -4.32
N GLN A 91 8.27 15.00 -4.16
CA GLN A 91 9.51 14.49 -3.57
C GLN A 91 10.03 15.20 -2.33
N ILE A 92 9.81 16.48 -2.18
CA ILE A 92 10.66 17.29 -1.31
C ILE A 92 9.87 18.17 -0.35
N THR A 93 8.69 18.59 -0.73
CA THR A 93 7.85 19.50 0.02
C THR A 93 6.69 18.79 0.68
N GLY A 94 6.25 19.32 1.78
CA GLY A 94 5.19 18.73 2.56
C GLY A 94 5.67 17.68 3.56
N PRO A 95 4.81 17.32 4.50
CA PRO A 95 5.13 16.36 5.53
C PRO A 95 5.31 14.96 4.96
N SER A 96 6.35 14.27 5.41
CA SER A 96 6.51 12.82 5.20
C SER A 96 5.59 11.99 6.09
N GLU A 97 4.91 12.66 7.02
CA GLU A 97 3.97 12.07 7.97
C GLU A 97 2.62 12.78 7.84
N GLY A 98 1.54 12.03 8.02
CA GLY A 98 0.19 12.56 8.11
C GLY A 98 -0.65 11.62 8.98
N PRO A 99 -1.37 12.15 9.98
CA PRO A 99 -2.08 11.32 10.97
C PRO A 99 -3.43 10.80 10.47
N VAL A 100 -3.87 11.17 9.27
CA VAL A 100 -5.23 10.89 8.77
C VAL A 100 -5.24 10.21 7.41
N ALA A 101 -4.40 10.64 6.46
CA ALA A 101 -4.40 10.06 5.12
C ALA A 101 -3.94 8.60 5.14
N GLU A 102 -4.80 7.70 4.63
CA GLU A 102 -4.65 6.24 4.73
C GLU A 102 -4.60 5.61 3.33
N SER A 103 -3.91 4.48 3.18
CA SER A 103 -3.81 3.72 1.93
C SER A 103 -4.41 2.32 2.05
N VAL A 104 -5.39 2.01 1.21
CA VAL A 104 -5.93 0.64 1.08
C VAL A 104 -4.95 -0.27 0.35
N PHE A 105 -4.12 0.27 -0.54
CA PHE A 105 -3.05 -0.48 -1.19
C PHE A 105 -2.02 -0.99 -0.17
N ILE A 106 -1.53 -0.12 0.73
CA ILE A 106 -0.62 -0.53 1.81
C ILE A 106 -1.29 -1.54 2.74
N ALA A 107 -2.61 -1.39 3.00
CA ALA A 107 -3.36 -2.36 3.80
C ALA A 107 -3.35 -3.76 3.14
N GLY A 108 -3.59 -3.84 1.84
CA GLY A 108 -3.47 -5.09 1.07
C GLY A 108 -2.05 -5.68 1.14
N MET A 109 -1.01 -4.85 0.99
CA MET A 109 0.38 -5.27 1.17
C MET A 109 0.65 -5.81 2.58
N PHE A 110 0.17 -5.11 3.59
CA PHE A 110 0.37 -5.50 4.99
C PHE A 110 -0.27 -6.86 5.28
N VAL A 111 -1.49 -7.10 4.80
CA VAL A 111 -2.14 -8.40 4.96
C VAL A 111 -1.34 -9.49 4.24
N LYS A 112 -0.99 -9.28 2.98
CA LYS A 112 -0.25 -10.28 2.18
C LYS A 112 1.12 -10.61 2.78
N TYR A 113 1.96 -9.61 2.97
CA TYR A 113 3.33 -9.81 3.42
C TYR A 113 3.42 -10.00 4.94
N GLY A 114 2.41 -9.56 5.68
CA GLY A 114 2.26 -9.88 7.09
C GLY A 114 2.06 -11.37 7.35
N HIS A 115 1.28 -12.07 6.53
CA HIS A 115 1.17 -13.54 6.61
C HIS A 115 2.53 -14.20 6.37
N GLU A 116 3.31 -13.73 5.40
CA GLU A 116 4.66 -14.22 5.15
C GLU A 116 5.58 -13.99 6.38
N TYR A 117 5.48 -12.81 7.01
CA TYR A 117 6.20 -12.52 8.25
C TYR A 117 5.78 -13.46 9.41
N ALA A 118 4.49 -13.69 9.58
CA ALA A 118 4.00 -14.62 10.61
C ALA A 118 4.49 -16.06 10.38
N GLU A 119 4.54 -16.50 9.11
CA GLU A 119 5.12 -17.81 8.74
C GLU A 119 6.62 -17.89 9.04
N LEU A 120 7.37 -16.81 8.82
CA LEU A 120 8.78 -16.73 9.22
C LEU A 120 8.94 -16.86 10.75
N CYS A 121 8.09 -16.18 11.52
CA CYS A 121 8.09 -16.27 12.97
C CYS A 121 7.78 -17.70 13.45
N ASP A 122 6.79 -18.37 12.86
CA ASP A 122 6.47 -19.78 13.17
C ASP A 122 7.67 -20.70 12.91
N HIS A 123 8.31 -20.54 11.74
CA HIS A 123 9.48 -21.36 11.38
C HIS A 123 10.64 -21.19 12.38
N LEU A 124 10.80 -20.00 12.93
CA LEU A 124 11.81 -19.69 13.94
C LEU A 124 11.39 -20.03 15.37
N GLY A 125 10.17 -20.58 15.59
CA GLY A 125 9.63 -20.88 16.92
C GLY A 125 9.27 -19.63 17.73
N LEU A 126 9.00 -18.51 17.08
CA LEU A 126 8.59 -17.25 17.70
C LEU A 126 7.05 -17.16 17.82
N ASP A 127 6.43 -18.16 18.46
CA ASP A 127 4.96 -18.37 18.48
C ASP A 127 4.17 -17.16 18.97
N THR A 128 4.68 -16.47 20.00
CA THR A 128 4.03 -15.28 20.55
C THR A 128 4.01 -14.14 19.53
N GLU A 129 5.12 -13.93 18.81
CA GLU A 129 5.25 -12.91 17.78
C GLU A 129 4.38 -13.24 16.58
N ALA A 130 4.37 -14.51 16.14
CA ALA A 130 3.51 -14.99 15.07
C ALA A 130 2.02 -14.77 15.38
N SER A 131 1.60 -15.09 16.62
CA SER A 131 0.21 -14.89 17.05
C SER A 131 -0.18 -13.42 17.09
N ALA A 132 0.69 -12.54 17.61
CA ALA A 132 0.46 -11.09 17.63
C ALA A 132 0.40 -10.52 16.21
N ALA A 133 1.26 -11.01 15.31
CA ALA A 133 1.24 -10.59 13.91
C ALA A 133 -0.10 -10.93 13.25
N ARG A 134 -0.61 -12.15 13.41
CA ARG A 134 -1.92 -12.55 12.87
C ARG A 134 -3.06 -11.69 13.39
N GLN A 135 -3.07 -11.34 14.67
CA GLN A 135 -4.09 -10.45 15.23
C GLN A 135 -4.08 -9.06 14.56
N SER A 136 -2.88 -8.52 14.30
CA SER A 136 -2.75 -7.24 13.62
C SER A 136 -3.19 -7.32 12.14
N ILE A 137 -2.88 -8.43 11.47
CA ILE A 137 -3.29 -8.70 10.10
C ILE A 137 -4.82 -8.79 10.00
N ASP A 138 -5.45 -9.58 10.88
CA ASP A 138 -6.91 -9.74 10.93
C ASP A 138 -7.62 -8.40 11.15
N ALA A 139 -7.08 -7.55 12.02
CA ALA A 139 -7.64 -6.22 12.28
C ALA A 139 -7.61 -5.31 11.04
N VAL A 140 -6.48 -5.30 10.31
CA VAL A 140 -6.34 -4.51 9.08
C VAL A 140 -7.20 -5.09 7.96
N GLU A 141 -7.28 -6.42 7.82
CA GLU A 141 -8.18 -7.07 6.85
C GLU A 141 -9.63 -6.66 7.09
N GLN A 142 -10.10 -6.67 8.34
CA GLN A 142 -11.45 -6.20 8.67
C GLN A 142 -11.66 -4.71 8.34
N ALA A 143 -10.65 -3.87 8.54
CA ALA A 143 -10.71 -2.46 8.14
C ALA A 143 -10.85 -2.33 6.60
N VAL A 144 -10.14 -3.13 5.82
CA VAL A 144 -10.28 -3.17 4.35
C VAL A 144 -11.67 -3.61 3.93
N LEU A 145 -12.20 -4.69 4.52
CA LEU A 145 -13.53 -5.23 4.20
C LEU A 145 -14.67 -4.30 4.55
N THR A 146 -14.46 -3.34 5.44
CA THR A 146 -15.46 -2.36 5.89
C THR A 146 -15.17 -0.97 5.33
N ALA A 147 -14.23 -0.24 5.93
CA ALA A 147 -13.90 1.12 5.52
C ALA A 147 -13.21 1.18 4.15
N GLY A 148 -12.43 0.16 3.79
CA GLY A 148 -11.78 0.06 2.48
C GLY A 148 -12.70 -0.34 1.32
N TRP A 149 -13.95 -0.73 1.58
CA TRP A 149 -14.88 -1.22 0.56
C TRP A 149 -15.90 -0.17 0.13
N ASP A 150 -16.07 0.03 -1.19
CA ASP A 150 -17.02 1.00 -1.78
C ASP A 150 -18.32 0.40 -2.30
N GLY A 151 -18.58 -0.87 -2.00
CA GLY A 151 -19.78 -1.60 -2.41
C GLY A 151 -19.63 -2.39 -3.71
N ALA A 152 -18.64 -2.07 -4.55
CA ALA A 152 -18.33 -2.81 -5.79
C ALA A 152 -16.81 -3.01 -6.03
N TRP A 153 -15.97 -2.23 -5.38
CA TRP A 153 -14.51 -2.31 -5.45
C TRP A 153 -13.85 -1.81 -4.17
N PHE A 154 -12.56 -2.04 -4.00
CA PHE A 154 -11.77 -1.49 -2.91
C PHE A 154 -11.43 -0.03 -3.19
N ARG A 155 -11.67 0.85 -2.22
CA ARG A 155 -11.25 2.25 -2.27
C ARG A 155 -9.74 2.37 -2.45
N ARG A 156 -9.27 3.50 -2.96
CA ARG A 156 -7.84 3.75 -3.08
C ARG A 156 -7.22 4.18 -1.76
N ALA A 157 -7.87 5.14 -1.10
CA ALA A 157 -7.32 5.83 0.06
C ALA A 157 -8.39 6.64 0.79
N TYR A 158 -7.98 7.25 1.91
CA TYR A 158 -8.61 8.41 2.51
C TYR A 158 -7.63 9.57 2.52
N ASP A 159 -8.08 10.77 2.16
CA ASP A 159 -7.24 11.97 2.15
C ASP A 159 -6.98 12.50 3.59
N ALA A 160 -6.18 13.57 3.72
CA ALA A 160 -5.85 14.16 5.02
C ALA A 160 -7.06 14.76 5.77
N PHE A 161 -8.20 14.88 5.12
CA PHE A 161 -9.46 15.36 5.70
C PHE A 161 -10.45 14.22 6.01
N GLY A 162 -10.08 12.98 5.70
CA GLY A 162 -10.94 11.80 5.86
C GLY A 162 -11.93 11.59 4.72
N ASN A 163 -11.77 12.27 3.58
CA ASN A 163 -12.60 12.03 2.42
C ASN A 163 -12.11 10.78 1.65
N PRO A 164 -13.04 9.94 1.17
CA PRO A 164 -12.67 8.76 0.41
C PRO A 164 -12.11 9.13 -0.97
N ILE A 165 -11.08 8.40 -1.40
CA ILE A 165 -10.50 8.43 -2.75
C ILE A 165 -10.68 7.04 -3.36
N GLY A 166 -10.96 6.97 -4.66
CA GLY A 166 -11.29 5.70 -5.29
C GLY A 166 -12.70 5.21 -4.93
N SER A 167 -13.63 6.15 -4.73
CA SER A 167 -15.03 5.89 -4.43
C SER A 167 -15.92 6.30 -5.59
N LYS A 168 -17.06 5.59 -5.77
CA LYS A 168 -18.13 5.97 -6.70
C LYS A 168 -18.68 7.37 -6.45
N GLU A 169 -18.50 7.90 -5.24
CA GLU A 169 -18.93 9.26 -4.87
C GLU A 169 -17.97 10.35 -5.39
N CYS A 170 -16.76 9.99 -5.81
CA CYS A 170 -15.82 10.92 -6.41
C CYS A 170 -16.26 11.30 -7.83
N ALA A 171 -16.06 12.57 -8.23
CA ALA A 171 -16.35 13.00 -9.60
C ALA A 171 -15.36 12.38 -10.60
N GLU A 172 -14.09 12.26 -10.21
CA GLU A 172 -12.98 11.69 -10.96
C GLU A 172 -12.21 10.71 -10.05
N GLY A 173 -11.38 9.83 -10.60
CA GLY A 173 -10.62 8.87 -9.81
C GLY A 173 -11.53 7.95 -8.97
N GLN A 174 -12.57 7.39 -9.56
CA GLN A 174 -13.55 6.56 -8.83
C GLN A 174 -13.02 5.16 -8.52
N ILE A 175 -12.22 4.59 -9.40
CA ILE A 175 -11.60 3.26 -9.22
C ILE A 175 -10.14 3.30 -9.64
N PHE A 176 -9.30 2.60 -8.88
CA PHE A 176 -7.86 2.45 -9.11
C PHE A 176 -7.50 0.99 -9.11
N ILE A 177 -6.56 0.56 -9.96
CA ILE A 177 -6.16 -0.85 -10.08
C ILE A 177 -5.35 -1.34 -8.87
N GLU A 178 -4.53 -0.48 -8.26
CA GLU A 178 -3.55 -0.89 -7.25
C GLU A 178 -4.21 -1.58 -6.04
N PRO A 179 -5.26 -1.03 -5.39
CA PRO A 179 -5.90 -1.72 -4.28
C PRO A 179 -6.66 -2.98 -4.72
N GLN A 180 -7.21 -3.01 -5.94
CA GLN A 180 -7.90 -4.20 -6.42
C GLN A 180 -6.93 -5.37 -6.54
N GLY A 181 -5.81 -5.16 -7.23
CA GLY A 181 -4.77 -6.16 -7.41
C GLY A 181 -4.19 -6.63 -6.08
N MET A 182 -3.79 -5.70 -5.23
CA MET A 182 -3.10 -6.04 -3.97
C MET A 182 -4.03 -6.73 -2.96
N CYS A 183 -5.26 -6.25 -2.76
CA CYS A 183 -6.21 -6.88 -1.85
C CYS A 183 -6.61 -8.29 -2.32
N VAL A 184 -6.81 -8.48 -3.63
CA VAL A 184 -7.10 -9.81 -4.20
C VAL A 184 -5.92 -10.77 -4.03
N MET A 185 -4.68 -10.32 -4.29
CA MET A 185 -3.48 -11.11 -4.04
C MET A 185 -3.26 -11.46 -2.56
N ALA A 186 -3.75 -10.61 -1.65
CA ALA A 186 -3.75 -10.87 -0.21
C ALA A 186 -4.86 -11.86 0.22
N GLY A 187 -5.79 -12.20 -0.67
CA GLY A 187 -6.95 -13.05 -0.35
C GLY A 187 -8.11 -12.31 0.31
N ILE A 188 -8.01 -11.00 0.48
CA ILE A 188 -9.04 -10.18 1.13
C ILE A 188 -10.35 -10.22 0.34
N GLY A 189 -11.45 -10.52 1.03
CA GLY A 189 -12.78 -10.59 0.41
C GLY A 189 -13.03 -11.82 -0.46
N ARG A 190 -12.16 -12.82 -0.44
CA ARG A 190 -12.34 -14.07 -1.19
C ARG A 190 -13.58 -14.82 -0.74
N GLU A 191 -13.73 -15.02 0.57
CA GLU A 191 -14.84 -15.79 1.15
C GLU A 191 -16.17 -15.02 1.10
N THR A 192 -16.12 -13.69 1.11
CA THR A 192 -17.31 -12.81 1.05
C THR A 192 -17.76 -12.48 -0.37
N GLY A 193 -16.95 -12.84 -1.39
CA GLY A 193 -17.22 -12.52 -2.78
C GLY A 193 -16.79 -11.11 -3.22
N GLN A 194 -16.31 -10.28 -2.31
CA GLN A 194 -15.84 -8.92 -2.62
C GLN A 194 -14.65 -8.91 -3.59
N ALA A 195 -13.71 -9.87 -3.47
CA ALA A 195 -12.59 -10.01 -4.39
C ALA A 195 -13.07 -10.26 -5.83
N ALA A 196 -14.02 -11.17 -6.05
CA ALA A 196 -14.58 -11.45 -7.37
C ALA A 196 -15.30 -10.23 -7.94
N GLN A 197 -16.07 -9.51 -7.10
CA GLN A 197 -16.75 -8.29 -7.49
C GLN A 197 -15.79 -7.17 -7.86
N ALA A 198 -14.69 -7.00 -7.11
CA ALA A 198 -13.65 -6.03 -7.42
C ALA A 198 -13.01 -6.30 -8.78
N LEU A 199 -12.67 -7.57 -9.09
CA LEU A 199 -12.14 -7.96 -10.40
C LEU A 199 -13.14 -7.72 -11.53
N ALA A 200 -14.42 -7.99 -11.32
CA ALA A 200 -15.46 -7.67 -12.30
C ALA A 200 -15.56 -6.15 -12.56
N SER A 201 -15.38 -5.34 -11.52
CA SER A 201 -15.33 -3.87 -11.67
C SER A 201 -14.08 -3.39 -12.42
N VAL A 202 -12.94 -4.07 -12.26
CA VAL A 202 -11.72 -3.82 -13.05
C VAL A 202 -11.98 -4.13 -14.52
N GLU A 203 -12.52 -5.31 -14.83
CA GLU A 203 -12.87 -5.72 -16.21
C GLU A 203 -13.83 -4.72 -16.86
N GLU A 204 -14.87 -4.30 -16.15
CA GLU A 204 -15.87 -3.36 -16.66
C GLU A 204 -15.32 -1.96 -16.88
N ARG A 205 -14.43 -1.47 -16.00
CA ARG A 205 -14.12 -0.04 -15.89
C ARG A 205 -12.70 0.33 -16.27
N LEU A 206 -11.74 -0.57 -16.06
CA LEU A 206 -10.32 -0.28 -16.28
C LEU A 206 -9.73 -1.00 -17.48
N ASP A 207 -10.32 -2.14 -17.89
CA ASP A 207 -9.82 -2.89 -19.04
C ASP A 207 -10.12 -2.15 -20.35
N THR A 208 -9.11 -2.11 -21.21
CA THR A 208 -9.18 -1.52 -22.55
C THR A 208 -8.53 -2.45 -23.56
N LYS A 209 -8.77 -2.24 -24.85
CA LYS A 209 -8.09 -3.01 -25.91
C LYS A 209 -6.55 -2.88 -25.91
N TYR A 210 -5.99 -2.01 -25.09
CA TYR A 210 -4.54 -1.76 -25.00
C TYR A 210 -3.93 -2.26 -23.68
N GLY A 211 -4.76 -2.63 -22.71
CA GLY A 211 -4.41 -3.03 -21.35
C GLY A 211 -5.23 -2.30 -20.31
N VAL A 212 -4.93 -2.57 -19.05
CA VAL A 212 -5.65 -2.01 -17.90
C VAL A 212 -5.09 -0.63 -17.57
N VAL A 213 -5.96 0.39 -17.52
CA VAL A 213 -5.58 1.75 -17.08
C VAL A 213 -5.49 1.81 -15.56
N LEU A 214 -4.63 2.69 -15.03
CA LEU A 214 -4.40 2.80 -13.59
C LEU A 214 -5.62 3.27 -12.82
N LEU A 215 -6.44 4.16 -13.39
CA LEU A 215 -7.63 4.69 -12.73
C LEU A 215 -8.67 5.18 -13.75
N GLN A 216 -9.92 5.37 -13.28
CA GLN A 216 -11.01 5.94 -14.09
C GLN A 216 -12.07 6.60 -13.19
N PRO A 217 -12.71 7.74 -13.65
CA PRO A 217 -12.27 8.62 -14.73
C PRO A 217 -10.93 9.30 -14.41
N ALA A 218 -10.17 9.64 -15.44
CA ALA A 218 -8.95 10.41 -15.28
C ALA A 218 -9.22 11.80 -14.70
N TYR A 219 -8.27 12.33 -13.95
CA TYR A 219 -8.33 13.72 -13.47
C TYR A 219 -8.15 14.70 -14.61
N THR A 220 -8.97 15.77 -14.64
CA THR A 220 -8.94 16.80 -15.68
C THR A 220 -8.29 18.10 -15.22
N GLY A 221 -7.91 18.20 -13.94
CA GLY A 221 -7.26 19.38 -13.38
C GLY A 221 -6.60 19.11 -12.05
N TYR A 222 -5.59 19.92 -11.72
CA TYR A 222 -4.82 19.78 -10.51
C TYR A 222 -5.68 20.01 -9.26
N GLN A 223 -5.53 19.07 -8.29
CA GLN A 223 -6.23 19.10 -7.02
C GLN A 223 -5.20 19.02 -5.87
N LEU A 224 -5.19 20.00 -4.99
CA LEU A 224 -4.23 20.16 -3.89
C LEU A 224 -4.20 18.97 -2.93
N ASN A 225 -5.35 18.35 -2.69
CA ASN A 225 -5.48 17.22 -1.77
C ASN A 225 -5.09 15.86 -2.36
N LEU A 226 -4.85 15.80 -3.67
CA LEU A 226 -4.42 14.58 -4.38
C LEU A 226 -2.93 14.63 -4.77
N GLY A 227 -2.41 15.84 -4.98
CA GLY A 227 -1.03 16.04 -5.40
C GLY A 227 -0.81 15.83 -6.89
N GLU A 228 0.40 15.43 -7.24
CA GLU A 228 0.92 15.47 -8.60
C GLU A 228 0.14 14.62 -9.60
N ILE A 229 -0.45 13.49 -9.16
CA ILE A 229 -1.25 12.60 -10.02
C ILE A 229 -2.33 13.36 -10.80
N SER A 230 -2.97 14.36 -10.17
CA SER A 230 -4.04 15.15 -10.77
C SER A 230 -3.54 16.25 -11.71
N SER A 231 -2.22 16.50 -11.78
CA SER A 231 -1.61 17.49 -12.67
C SER A 231 -1.31 16.95 -14.07
N TYR A 232 -1.21 15.63 -14.21
CA TYR A 232 -0.89 15.03 -15.49
C TYR A 232 -2.09 15.05 -16.44
N PRO A 233 -1.87 15.18 -17.75
CA PRO A 233 -2.96 15.03 -18.71
C PRO A 233 -3.63 13.65 -18.61
N PRO A 234 -4.95 13.55 -18.84
CA PRO A 234 -5.64 12.26 -18.89
C PRO A 234 -4.97 11.24 -19.80
N GLY A 235 -4.74 10.03 -19.30
CA GLY A 235 -4.06 8.95 -20.01
C GLY A 235 -2.54 9.04 -19.99
N TYR A 236 -1.95 9.97 -19.24
CA TYR A 236 -0.52 10.11 -19.12
C TYR A 236 -0.01 9.80 -17.73
N LYS A 237 1.08 9.02 -17.64
CA LYS A 237 1.67 8.55 -16.40
C LYS A 237 0.60 7.94 -15.46
N GLU A 238 0.65 8.28 -14.18
CA GLU A 238 -0.25 7.73 -13.16
C GLU A 238 -1.70 8.23 -13.30
N ASN A 239 -1.96 9.27 -14.09
CA ASN A 239 -3.32 9.73 -14.35
C ASN A 239 -4.00 8.94 -15.48
N ALA A 240 -4.41 7.73 -15.19
CA ALA A 240 -5.07 6.78 -16.10
C ALA A 240 -4.16 6.27 -17.26
N GLY A 241 -2.84 6.31 -17.12
CA GLY A 241 -1.93 5.63 -18.03
C GLY A 241 -2.00 4.11 -17.89
N ILE A 242 -1.35 3.40 -18.81
CA ILE A 242 -1.20 1.94 -18.78
C ILE A 242 0.26 1.63 -18.44
N PHE A 243 0.48 0.95 -17.31
CA PHE A 243 1.80 0.53 -16.86
C PHE A 243 1.92 -0.99 -17.00
N CYS A 244 2.98 -1.48 -17.65
CA CYS A 244 3.11 -2.92 -17.93
C CYS A 244 3.22 -3.78 -16.66
N HIS A 245 3.70 -3.26 -15.55
CA HIS A 245 3.77 -4.00 -14.29
C HIS A 245 2.43 -4.05 -13.50
N ASN A 246 1.39 -3.40 -14.01
CA ASN A 246 0.03 -3.48 -13.49
C ASN A 246 -0.91 -4.29 -14.40
N ASN A 247 -0.38 -4.85 -15.49
CA ASN A 247 -1.14 -5.60 -16.49
C ASN A 247 -0.78 -7.09 -16.52
#